data_95fc3f79794afd495a659d1d07484df6
#
_entry.id   95fc3f79794afd495a659d1d07484df6
#
_cell.length_a   1.000
_cell.length_b   1.000
_cell.length_c   1.000
_cell.angle_alpha   90.00
_cell.angle_beta   90.00
_cell.angle_gamma   90.00
#
_symmetry.space_group_name_H-M   'P 1'
#
loop_
_entity.id
_entity.type
_entity.pdbx_description
1 polymer ?
#
loop_
_entity_poly.entity_id
_entity_poly.type
_entity_poly.pdbx_seq_one_letter_code
_entity_poly.pdbx_strand_id
1 'polypeptide(L)'
;MTRLGKNHSLQYLGTLRGSGSLSLKNGEQSLGGITYEIDGYCNQFARSANGQIEGEDRVLTQAFQAGVVGILLSDGSSIEVVLADPHGGSTAEVQVNGDFPL
;
A
#
# COMPACT_ATOMS: atom_id res chain seq x y z
N MET A 1 27.54 17.38 -14.64
CA MET A 1 27.03 17.27 -14.42
C MET A 1 26.30 16.71 -14.06
N THR A 2 26.30 16.37 -14.09
CA THR A 2 25.62 16.01 -13.77
C THR A 2 25.23 15.25 -13.38
N ARG A 3 24.89 14.82 -13.69
CA ARG A 3 24.35 14.15 -13.29
C ARG A 3 24.25 13.53 -12.43
N LEU A 4 24.31 13.77 -12.30
CA LEU A 4 24.48 13.41 -10.94
C LEU A 4 23.21 12.89 -10.26
N GLY A 5 22.17 13.53 -10.47
CA GLY A 5 20.90 13.12 -9.91
C GLY A 5 20.45 11.74 -10.34
N LYS A 6 20.88 11.28 -11.47
CA LYS A 6 20.37 10.01 -11.96
C LYS A 6 20.82 8.81 -11.15
N ASN A 7 21.94 8.91 -10.44
CA ASN A 7 22.35 7.83 -9.57
C ASN A 7 21.49 7.69 -8.34
N HIS A 8 20.71 8.72 -8.05
CA HIS A 8 19.83 8.76 -6.90
C HIS A 8 18.36 8.80 -7.29
N SER A 9 18.10 8.73 -8.58
CA SER A 9 16.73 8.79 -9.06
C SER A 9 15.98 7.53 -8.72
N LEU A 10 14.72 7.68 -8.35
CA LEU A 10 13.82 6.56 -8.21
C LEU A 10 13.44 6.07 -9.59
N GLN A 11 13.46 4.78 -9.77
CA GLN A 11 13.00 4.12 -10.98
C GLN A 11 11.60 3.57 -10.73
N TYR A 12 10.66 3.97 -11.56
CA TYR A 12 9.29 3.51 -11.46
C TYR A 12 9.22 2.03 -11.89
N LEU A 13 8.63 1.20 -11.04
CA LEU A 13 8.50 -0.23 -11.31
C LEU A 13 7.14 -0.60 -11.89
N GLY A 14 6.11 0.18 -11.61
CA GLY A 14 4.76 -0.13 -12.06
C GLY A 14 3.74 0.22 -11.01
N THR A 15 2.47 -0.05 -11.33
CA THR A 15 1.35 0.26 -10.46
C THR A 15 0.52 -1.00 -10.23
N LEU A 16 0.24 -1.29 -8.94
CA LEU A 16 -0.74 -2.29 -8.57
C LEU A 16 -2.09 -1.59 -8.45
N ARG A 17 -3.08 -2.08 -9.18
CA ARG A 17 -4.41 -1.47 -9.21
C ARG A 17 -5.46 -2.56 -9.24
N GLY A 18 -6.48 -2.42 -8.41
CA GLY A 18 -7.56 -3.40 -8.41
C GLY A 18 -8.42 -3.30 -7.18
N SER A 19 -9.17 -4.36 -6.95
CA SER A 19 -10.02 -4.53 -5.78
C SER A 19 -9.47 -5.66 -4.92
N GLY A 20 -9.55 -5.49 -3.62
CA GLY A 20 -9.07 -6.47 -2.68
C GLY A 20 -9.72 -6.28 -1.34
N SER A 21 -9.06 -6.75 -0.28
CA SER A 21 -9.59 -6.60 1.07
C SER A 21 -8.49 -6.29 2.05
N LEU A 22 -8.84 -5.50 3.07
CA LEU A 22 -7.98 -5.26 4.21
C LEU A 22 -8.17 -6.36 5.23
N SER A 23 -7.10 -6.77 5.87
CA SER A 23 -7.16 -7.81 6.88
C SER A 23 -6.17 -7.54 8.00
N LEU A 24 -6.48 -8.12 9.16
CA LEU A 24 -5.58 -8.15 10.31
C LEU A 24 -4.86 -9.48 10.37
N LYS A 25 -3.72 -9.50 11.05
CA LYS A 25 -3.04 -10.73 11.46
C LYS A 25 -2.83 -11.72 10.31
N ASN A 26 -2.19 -11.22 9.25
CA ASN A 26 -1.84 -12.07 8.10
C ASN A 26 -3.06 -12.70 7.41
N GLY A 27 -4.16 -11.97 7.41
CA GLY A 27 -5.35 -12.41 6.70
C GLY A 27 -6.33 -13.20 7.52
N GLU A 28 -6.06 -13.40 8.80
CA GLU A 28 -6.99 -14.17 9.65
C GLU A 28 -8.31 -13.48 9.88
N GLN A 29 -8.32 -12.16 9.83
CA GLN A 29 -9.54 -11.40 10.06
C GLN A 29 -9.69 -10.32 9.00
N SER A 30 -10.69 -10.46 8.16
CA SER A 30 -10.99 -9.46 7.13
C SER A 30 -11.71 -8.28 7.75
N LEU A 31 -11.27 -7.08 7.40
CA LEU A 31 -11.92 -5.83 7.82
C LEU A 31 -12.95 -5.37 6.80
N GLY A 32 -12.70 -5.61 5.53
CA GLY A 32 -13.62 -5.21 4.48
C GLY A 32 -12.93 -5.03 3.15
N GLY A 33 -13.73 -4.87 2.11
CA GLY A 33 -13.24 -4.67 0.75
C GLY A 33 -12.76 -3.26 0.52
N ILE A 34 -11.76 -3.14 -0.35
CA ILE A 34 -11.22 -1.84 -0.76
C ILE A 34 -10.83 -1.90 -2.22
N THR A 35 -10.63 -0.73 -2.82
CA THR A 35 -9.89 -0.62 -4.06
C THR A 35 -8.54 0.00 -3.76
N TYR A 36 -7.55 -0.30 -4.59
CA TYR A 36 -6.20 0.18 -4.32
C TYR A 36 -5.54 0.64 -5.61
N GLU A 37 -4.62 1.58 -5.44
CA GLU A 37 -3.73 2.02 -6.50
C GLU A 37 -2.39 2.35 -5.84
N ILE A 38 -1.39 1.51 -6.07
CA ILE A 38 -0.11 1.55 -5.35
C ILE A 38 1.00 1.56 -6.37
N ASP A 39 1.88 2.56 -6.31
CA ASP A 39 3.02 2.70 -7.21
C ASP A 39 4.28 2.18 -6.54
N GLY A 40 5.03 1.38 -7.28
CA GLY A 40 6.30 0.85 -6.81
C GLY A 40 7.48 1.55 -7.45
N TYR A 41 8.54 1.70 -6.68
CA TYR A 41 9.77 2.38 -7.08
C TYR A 41 10.97 1.63 -6.53
N CYS A 42 12.11 1.81 -7.19
CA CYS A 42 13.37 1.33 -6.63
C CYS A 42 14.48 2.31 -6.93
N ASN A 43 15.52 2.23 -6.15
CA ASN A 43 16.79 2.84 -6.45
C ASN A 43 17.86 1.78 -6.19
N GLN A 44 19.14 2.18 -6.22
CA GLN A 44 20.21 1.20 -6.06
C GLN A 44 20.28 0.59 -4.65
N PHE A 45 19.56 1.14 -3.68
CA PHE A 45 19.63 0.68 -2.29
C PHE A 45 18.39 -0.04 -1.84
N ALA A 46 17.23 0.30 -2.37
CA ALA A 46 15.98 -0.19 -1.80
C ALA A 46 14.82 -0.10 -2.79
N ARG A 47 13.78 -0.87 -2.49
CA ARG A 47 12.49 -0.78 -3.17
C ARG A 47 11.48 -0.19 -2.20
N SER A 48 10.55 0.58 -2.73
CA SER A 48 9.49 1.17 -1.92
C SER A 48 8.21 1.24 -2.73
N ALA A 49 7.08 1.26 -2.05
CA ALA A 49 5.80 1.40 -2.72
C ALA A 49 4.86 2.16 -1.82
N ASN A 50 4.05 3.01 -2.43
CA ASN A 50 3.05 3.79 -1.72
C ASN A 50 1.93 4.12 -2.67
N GLY A 51 0.81 4.52 -2.10
CA GLY A 51 -0.34 4.84 -2.92
C GLY A 51 -1.55 5.16 -2.07
N GLN A 52 -2.70 4.73 -2.55
CA GLN A 52 -3.97 5.15 -1.99
C GLN A 52 -4.95 4.00 -2.05
N ILE A 53 -5.80 3.89 -1.03
CA ILE A 53 -6.89 2.93 -1.01
C ILE A 53 -8.20 3.66 -0.73
N GLU A 54 -9.29 3.06 -1.19
CA GLU A 54 -10.65 3.54 -0.96
C GLU A 54 -11.49 2.42 -0.37
N GLY A 55 -12.34 2.79 0.57
CA GLY A 55 -13.25 1.85 1.20
C GLY A 55 -14.15 2.56 2.19
N GLU A 56 -14.92 1.80 2.96
CA GLU A 56 -15.75 2.39 3.99
C GLU A 56 -14.90 3.08 5.05
N ASP A 57 -15.37 4.23 5.52
CA ASP A 57 -14.63 5.02 6.51
C ASP A 57 -14.32 4.22 7.76
N ARG A 58 -15.26 3.43 8.22
CA ARG A 58 -15.12 2.58 9.40
C ARG A 58 -13.99 1.56 9.20
N VAL A 59 -13.90 0.97 8.01
CA VAL A 59 -12.87 -0.01 7.69
C VAL A 59 -11.49 0.64 7.69
N LEU A 60 -11.39 1.81 7.07
CA LEU A 60 -10.10 2.52 7.00
C LEU A 60 -9.65 3.00 8.37
N THR A 61 -10.57 3.50 9.18
CA THR A 61 -10.24 3.94 10.53
C THR A 61 -9.73 2.78 11.38
N GLN A 62 -10.39 1.63 11.27
CA GLN A 62 -10.00 0.44 12.01
C GLN A 62 -8.62 -0.04 11.58
N ALA A 63 -8.35 -0.03 10.27
CA ALA A 63 -7.04 -0.40 9.74
C ALA A 63 -5.95 0.55 10.19
N PHE A 64 -6.23 1.85 10.19
CA PHE A 64 -5.29 2.85 10.67
C PHE A 64 -4.93 2.60 12.14
N GLN A 65 -5.92 2.33 12.96
CA GLN A 65 -5.70 2.10 14.39
C GLN A 65 -4.93 0.81 14.66
N ALA A 66 -5.03 -0.16 13.77
CA ALA A 66 -4.34 -1.43 13.94
C ALA A 66 -2.84 -1.35 13.65
N GLY A 67 -2.39 -0.32 12.94
CA GLY A 67 -0.99 -0.17 12.56
C GLY A 67 -0.70 -0.89 11.26
N VAL A 68 0.03 -2.00 11.32
CA VAL A 68 0.34 -2.78 10.11
C VAL A 68 -0.83 -3.70 9.81
N VAL A 69 -1.33 -3.62 8.58
CA VAL A 69 -2.44 -4.46 8.11
C VAL A 69 -2.06 -5.07 6.77
N GLY A 70 -2.80 -6.08 6.35
CA GLY A 70 -2.60 -6.74 5.08
C GLY A 70 -3.61 -6.28 4.05
N ILE A 71 -3.19 -6.26 2.80
CA ILE A 71 -4.11 -6.14 1.67
C ILE A 71 -3.99 -7.41 0.87
N LEU A 72 -5.11 -8.10 0.69
CA LEU A 72 -5.19 -9.22 -0.24
C LEU A 72 -5.49 -8.63 -1.61
N LEU A 73 -4.55 -8.80 -2.53
CA LEU A 73 -4.64 -8.24 -3.87
C LEU A 73 -5.51 -9.12 -4.77
N SER A 74 -5.92 -8.57 -5.90
CA SER A 74 -6.83 -9.27 -6.82
C SER A 74 -6.21 -10.54 -7.43
N ASP A 75 -4.88 -10.64 -7.47
CA ASP A 75 -4.21 -11.83 -8.00
C ASP A 75 -3.98 -12.92 -6.94
N GLY A 76 -4.44 -12.70 -5.72
CA GLY A 76 -4.29 -13.66 -4.63
C GLY A 76 -3.07 -13.45 -3.76
N SER A 77 -2.14 -12.59 -4.16
CA SER A 77 -1.01 -12.25 -3.30
C SER A 77 -1.41 -11.24 -2.25
N SER A 78 -0.58 -11.07 -1.24
CA SER A 78 -0.86 -10.09 -0.19
C SER A 78 0.37 -9.25 0.10
N ILE A 79 0.10 -8.03 0.55
CA ILE A 79 1.16 -7.09 0.96
C ILE A 79 0.79 -6.54 2.33
N GLU A 80 1.81 -6.09 3.05
CA GLU A 80 1.60 -5.40 4.33
C GLU A 80 1.71 -3.90 4.11
N VAL A 81 0.80 -3.15 4.72
CA VAL A 81 0.79 -1.70 4.58
C VAL A 81 0.53 -1.04 5.92
N VAL A 82 0.91 0.23 6.00
CA VAL A 82 0.55 1.12 7.09
C VAL A 82 -0.24 2.27 6.47
N LEU A 83 -1.39 2.57 7.05
CA LEU A 83 -2.23 3.66 6.57
C LEU A 83 -1.87 4.96 7.24
N ALA A 84 -1.94 6.05 6.49
CA ALA A 84 -2.02 7.38 7.08
C ALA A 84 -3.44 7.59 7.62
N ASP A 85 -3.58 8.55 8.52
CA ASP A 85 -4.88 8.84 9.14
C ASP A 85 -5.91 9.20 8.06
N PRO A 86 -7.00 8.44 7.93
CA PRO A 86 -8.04 8.77 6.93
C PRO A 86 -8.94 9.93 7.35
N HIS A 87 -8.79 10.43 8.57
CA HIS A 87 -9.59 11.55 9.09
C HIS A 87 -11.09 11.32 8.91
N GLY A 88 -11.53 10.05 9.12
CA GLY A 88 -12.94 9.70 8.97
C GLY A 88 -13.42 9.63 7.53
N GLY A 89 -12.53 9.73 6.56
CA GLY A 89 -12.90 9.71 5.16
C GLY A 89 -12.88 8.32 4.57
N SER A 90 -13.20 8.25 3.28
CA SER A 90 -13.29 7.00 2.54
C SER A 90 -12.05 6.69 1.72
N THR A 91 -10.99 7.48 1.87
CA THR A 91 -9.69 7.24 1.25
C THR A 91 -8.59 7.34 2.27
N ALA A 92 -7.50 6.64 2.04
CA ALA A 92 -6.31 6.73 2.89
C ALA A 92 -5.08 6.48 2.04
N GLU A 93 -4.02 7.22 2.36
CA GLU A 93 -2.72 6.93 1.79
C GLU A 93 -2.11 5.74 2.50
N VAL A 94 -1.37 4.92 1.75
CA VAL A 94 -0.72 3.74 2.31
C VAL A 94 0.74 3.72 1.92
N GLN A 95 1.54 3.17 2.81
CA GLN A 95 2.95 2.86 2.59
C GLN A 95 3.10 1.36 2.72
N VAL A 96 3.72 0.73 1.74
CA VAL A 96 3.97 -0.71 1.81
C VAL A 96 5.12 -0.97 2.77
N ASN A 97 4.93 -1.96 3.62
CA ASN A 97 5.89 -2.38 4.62
C ASN A 97 6.39 -3.77 4.23
N GLY A 98 7.57 -3.85 3.61
CA GLY A 98 8.12 -5.11 3.15
C GLY A 98 7.98 -5.30 1.66
N ASP A 99 7.92 -6.55 1.23
CA ASP A 99 7.92 -6.89 -0.18
C ASP A 99 6.58 -6.63 -0.87
N PHE A 100 6.65 -6.43 -2.16
CA PHE A 100 5.47 -6.25 -3.00
C PHE A 100 5.77 -6.80 -4.41
N PRO A 101 4.72 -7.24 -5.15
CA PRO A 101 4.90 -7.93 -6.43
C PRO A 101 5.08 -6.96 -7.62
N LEU A 102 6.16 -6.22 -7.61
CA LEU A 102 6.52 -5.36 -8.74
C LEU A 102 7.99 -5.45 -9.04
#